data_88f08635ee5ffe36757b2484e0f616ad
#
_entry.id   88f08635ee5ffe36757b2484e0f616ad
#
_cell.length_a   1.000
_cell.length_b   1.000
_cell.length_c   1.000
_cell.angle_alpha   90.00
_cell.angle_beta   90.00
_cell.angle_gamma   90.00
#
_symmetry.space_group_name_H-M   'P 1'
#
loop_
_entity.id
_entity.type
_entity.pdbx_description
1 polymer ?
#
loop_
_entity_poly.entity_id
_entity_poly.type
_entity_poly.pdbx_seq_one_letter_code
_entity_poly.pdbx_strand_id
1 'polypeptide(L)'
;MDLADEILPGNRKNDSTKGRKFPEKIYGGNNTGLLENGKIIVLVNESSASASEIVSGAIQDWDRGLIVGRRTFGKGLVQKPIQLPDGTQVRITTSKYYTPSGRCIQKSYSDGSMAYRKEKYSRYKSGESFNKDSIKNNENEVYSTLLKN
;
A
#
# COMPACT_ATOMS: atom_id res chain seq x y z
N MET A 1 8.31 -1.52 9.41
CA MET A 1 9.14 -2.12 8.34
C MET A 1 9.66 -3.48 8.71
N ASP A 2 9.83 -3.73 9.98
CA ASP A 2 10.40 -4.98 10.49
C ASP A 2 9.68 -6.25 9.99
N LEU A 3 8.33 -6.22 9.89
CA LEU A 3 7.58 -7.38 9.40
C LEU A 3 7.86 -7.71 7.91
N ALA A 4 8.05 -6.71 7.06
CA ALA A 4 8.40 -6.96 5.67
C ALA A 4 9.82 -7.53 5.54
N ASP A 5 10.73 -7.09 6.40
CA ASP A 5 12.11 -7.57 6.48
C ASP A 5 12.17 -9.05 6.94
N GLU A 6 11.28 -9.45 7.84
CA GLU A 6 11.16 -10.86 8.27
C GLU A 6 10.68 -11.81 7.17
N ILE A 7 10.01 -11.28 6.14
CA ILE A 7 9.33 -12.08 5.10
C ILE A 7 10.07 -12.05 3.77
N LEU A 8 10.66 -10.92 3.42
CA LEU A 8 11.32 -10.72 2.13
C LEU A 8 12.80 -11.07 2.23
N PRO A 9 13.31 -12.01 1.41
CA PRO A 9 14.69 -12.42 1.50
C PRO A 9 15.66 -11.34 0.98
N GLY A 10 16.78 -11.20 1.67
CA GLY A 10 17.88 -10.34 1.27
C GLY A 10 17.58 -8.84 1.32
N ASN A 11 18.38 -8.02 0.63
CA ASN A 11 18.28 -6.56 0.62
C ASN A 11 17.19 -6.05 -0.35
N ARG A 12 16.02 -6.68 -0.35
CA ARG A 12 14.93 -6.27 -1.26
C ARG A 12 14.31 -4.96 -0.82
N LYS A 13 13.93 -4.14 -1.81
CA LYS A 13 13.14 -2.93 -1.57
C LYS A 13 11.77 -3.35 -1.02
N ASN A 14 11.39 -2.79 0.14
CA ASN A 14 10.08 -3.02 0.74
C ASN A 14 9.05 -2.00 0.22
N ASP A 15 9.46 -0.73 0.18
CA ASP A 15 8.68 0.39 -0.32
C ASP A 15 9.56 1.60 -0.62
N SER A 16 8.96 2.65 -1.16
CA SER A 16 9.59 3.96 -1.21
C SER A 16 8.58 5.07 -0.93
N THR A 17 9.10 6.22 -0.52
CA THR A 17 8.29 7.43 -0.33
C THR A 17 8.79 8.54 -1.24
N LYS A 18 7.87 9.30 -1.85
CA LYS A 18 8.20 10.44 -2.71
C LYS A 18 7.17 11.54 -2.55
N GLY A 19 7.62 12.78 -2.48
CA GLY A 19 6.77 13.96 -2.40
C GLY A 19 7.24 15.08 -3.31
N ARG A 20 6.40 16.11 -3.50
CA ARG A 20 6.73 17.24 -4.39
C ARG A 20 8.03 17.96 -3.99
N LYS A 21 8.27 18.12 -2.68
CA LYS A 21 9.46 18.76 -2.10
C LYS A 21 10.36 17.78 -1.33
N PHE A 22 10.03 16.51 -1.39
CA PHE A 22 10.76 15.45 -0.69
C PHE A 22 11.24 14.45 -1.74
N PRO A 23 12.56 14.28 -1.90
CA PRO A 23 13.12 13.31 -2.83
C PRO A 23 12.66 11.89 -2.49
N GLU A 24 12.80 11.00 -3.45
CA GLU A 24 12.50 9.60 -3.20
C GLU A 24 13.44 9.04 -2.13
N LYS A 25 12.84 8.39 -1.14
CA LYS A 25 13.55 7.62 -0.12
C LYS A 25 13.10 6.16 -0.23
N ILE A 26 14.06 5.28 -0.47
CA ILE A 26 13.84 3.83 -0.58
C ILE A 26 14.04 3.21 0.80
N TYR A 27 13.19 2.25 1.13
CA TYR A 27 13.28 1.42 2.32
C TYR A 27 13.40 -0.04 1.90
N GLY A 28 14.35 -0.74 2.47
CA GLY A 28 14.63 -2.15 2.19
C GLY A 28 14.96 -2.90 3.47
N GLY A 29 15.02 -4.22 3.35
CA GLY A 29 15.50 -5.10 4.40
C GLY A 29 17.02 -5.02 4.55
N ASN A 30 17.50 -5.27 5.73
CA ASN A 30 18.93 -5.31 6.05
C ASN A 30 19.35 -6.60 6.76
N ASN A 31 18.40 -7.42 7.17
CA ASN A 31 18.64 -8.60 7.99
C ASN A 31 18.07 -9.85 7.33
N THR A 32 18.55 -11.01 7.75
CA THR A 32 17.93 -12.28 7.41
C THR A 32 16.71 -12.48 8.28
N GLY A 33 15.54 -12.58 7.65
CA GLY A 33 14.27 -12.77 8.33
C GLY A 33 13.97 -14.23 8.67
N LEU A 34 13.15 -14.44 9.67
CA LEU A 34 12.72 -15.80 10.10
C LEU A 34 11.75 -16.44 9.10
N LEU A 35 11.03 -15.66 8.30
CA LEU A 35 9.96 -16.11 7.41
C LEU A 35 10.31 -16.00 5.93
N GLU A 36 11.60 -15.87 5.59
CA GLU A 36 12.06 -15.77 4.20
C GLU A 36 11.74 -17.03 3.37
N ASN A 37 11.71 -18.18 4.02
CA ASN A 37 11.39 -19.45 3.40
C ASN A 37 9.99 -19.92 3.81
N GLY A 38 9.36 -20.69 2.93
CA GLY A 38 8.03 -21.24 3.20
C GLY A 38 6.92 -20.51 2.43
N LYS A 39 5.75 -21.10 2.43
CA LYS A 39 4.58 -20.57 1.71
C LYS A 39 3.86 -19.54 2.59
N ILE A 40 3.53 -18.39 1.99
CA ILE A 40 2.83 -17.31 2.67
C ILE A 40 1.55 -16.99 1.92
N ILE A 41 0.47 -16.83 2.67
CA ILE A 41 -0.81 -16.30 2.20
C ILE A 41 -1.19 -15.12 3.08
N VAL A 42 -1.44 -13.98 2.47
CA VAL A 42 -1.87 -12.75 3.15
C VAL A 42 -3.33 -12.49 2.84
N LEU A 43 -4.16 -12.43 3.87
CA LEU A 43 -5.58 -12.12 3.73
C LEU A 43 -5.79 -10.62 3.86
N VAL A 44 -6.46 -10.03 2.86
CA VAL A 44 -6.73 -8.58 2.82
C VAL A 44 -8.20 -8.31 2.50
N ASN A 45 -8.67 -7.14 2.92
CA ASN A 45 -10.01 -6.66 2.59
C ASN A 45 -10.05 -5.12 2.53
N GLU A 46 -11.22 -4.55 2.30
CA GLU A 46 -11.47 -3.11 2.20
C GLU A 46 -11.16 -2.32 3.48
N SER A 47 -10.85 -2.98 4.58
CA SER A 47 -10.39 -2.37 5.84
C SER A 47 -8.88 -2.46 6.03
N SER A 48 -8.19 -3.26 5.22
CA SER A 48 -6.73 -3.31 5.18
C SER A 48 -6.19 -1.99 4.62
N ALA A 49 -5.38 -1.28 5.39
CA ALA A 49 -4.94 0.07 5.06
C ALA A 49 -3.51 0.37 5.52
N SER A 50 -2.86 1.35 4.90
CA SER A 50 -1.57 1.92 5.34
C SER A 50 -0.46 0.88 5.41
N ALA A 51 0.11 0.60 6.60
CA ALA A 51 1.20 -0.37 6.77
C ALA A 51 0.85 -1.77 6.23
N SER A 52 -0.41 -2.20 6.37
CA SER A 52 -0.87 -3.47 5.81
C SER A 52 -0.78 -3.49 4.28
N GLU A 53 -1.03 -2.34 3.63
CA GLU A 53 -0.93 -2.21 2.17
C GLU A 53 0.53 -2.14 1.70
N ILE A 54 1.42 -1.57 2.50
CA ILE A 54 2.86 -1.58 2.24
C ILE A 54 3.38 -3.02 2.26
N VAL A 55 3.09 -3.78 3.32
CA VAL A 55 3.55 -5.17 3.47
C VAL A 55 2.95 -6.07 2.39
N SER A 56 1.63 -6.04 2.20
CA SER A 56 0.97 -6.87 1.18
C SER A 56 1.41 -6.50 -0.24
N GLY A 57 1.62 -5.21 -0.51
CA GLY A 57 2.12 -4.72 -1.79
C GLY A 57 3.55 -5.18 -2.07
N ALA A 58 4.42 -5.18 -1.05
CA ALA A 58 5.78 -5.67 -1.18
C ALA A 58 5.81 -7.18 -1.43
N ILE A 59 5.03 -7.96 -0.69
CA ILE A 59 4.90 -9.41 -0.89
C ILE A 59 4.37 -9.73 -2.28
N GLN A 60 3.40 -8.97 -2.77
CA GLN A 60 2.82 -9.12 -4.10
C GLN A 60 3.84 -8.80 -5.21
N ASP A 61 4.51 -7.66 -5.11
CA ASP A 61 5.43 -7.19 -6.14
C ASP A 61 6.68 -8.07 -6.28
N TRP A 62 7.12 -8.69 -5.20
CA TRP A 62 8.23 -9.65 -5.21
C TRP A 62 7.80 -11.10 -5.47
N ASP A 63 6.51 -11.33 -5.72
CA ASP A 63 5.94 -12.69 -5.89
C ASP A 63 6.33 -13.64 -4.74
N ARG A 64 6.45 -13.08 -3.54
CA ARG A 64 6.90 -13.81 -2.36
C ARG A 64 5.79 -14.68 -1.75
N GLY A 65 4.54 -14.34 -2.00
CA GLY A 65 3.38 -15.04 -1.47
C GLY A 65 2.08 -14.65 -2.14
N LEU A 66 1.02 -15.35 -1.81
CA LEU A 66 -0.32 -15.09 -2.35
C LEU A 66 -1.02 -13.99 -1.55
N ILE A 67 -1.60 -13.03 -2.25
CA ILE A 67 -2.53 -12.05 -1.67
C ILE A 67 -3.95 -12.49 -2.01
N VAL A 68 -4.74 -12.77 -0.98
CA VAL A 68 -6.09 -13.29 -1.12
C VAL A 68 -7.09 -12.39 -0.42
N GLY A 69 -8.20 -12.10 -1.07
CA GLY A 69 -9.28 -11.30 -0.49
C GLY A 69 -9.81 -10.24 -1.41
N ARG A 70 -10.15 -9.07 -0.87
CA ARG A 70 -10.76 -7.95 -1.58
C ARG A 70 -9.82 -6.78 -1.68
N ARG A 71 -10.10 -5.85 -2.61
CA ARG A 71 -9.34 -4.62 -2.79
C ARG A 71 -9.21 -3.85 -1.47
N THR A 72 -7.99 -3.45 -1.12
CA THR A 72 -7.65 -2.73 0.10
C THR A 72 -8.15 -1.29 0.09
N PHE A 73 -7.92 -0.54 1.15
CA PHE A 73 -8.47 0.80 1.32
C PHE A 73 -7.82 1.85 0.40
N GLY A 74 -6.52 1.77 0.16
CA GLY A 74 -5.79 2.77 -0.63
C GLY A 74 -5.31 3.98 0.18
N LYS A 75 -4.71 3.76 1.38
CA LYS A 75 -4.13 4.83 2.22
C LYS A 75 -2.61 4.79 2.18
N GLY A 76 -2.02 5.56 1.30
CA GLY A 76 -0.58 5.61 1.10
C GLY A 76 0.02 7.01 1.29
N LEU A 77 -0.41 7.76 2.31
CA LEU A 77 0.13 9.09 2.62
C LEU A 77 1.12 9.06 3.78
N VAL A 78 2.26 9.73 3.60
CA VAL A 78 3.18 10.06 4.68
C VAL A 78 2.74 11.37 5.30
N GLN A 79 2.37 11.35 6.57
CA GLN A 79 1.94 12.51 7.32
C GLN A 79 2.89 12.77 8.48
N LYS A 80 3.37 14.02 8.60
CA LYS A 80 4.22 14.47 9.71
C LYS A 80 3.41 15.35 10.64
N PRO A 81 3.39 15.07 11.94
CA PRO A 81 2.84 16.00 12.93
C PRO A 81 3.84 17.17 13.11
N ILE A 82 3.32 18.38 13.10
CA ILE A 82 4.06 19.60 13.46
C ILE A 82 3.38 20.18 14.68
N GLN A 83 4.15 20.34 15.75
CA GLN A 83 3.67 20.96 16.99
C GLN A 83 3.67 22.47 16.84
N LEU A 84 2.59 23.11 17.26
CA LEU A 84 2.45 24.56 17.27
C LEU A 84 2.79 25.14 18.65
N PRO A 85 3.11 26.47 18.75
CA PRO A 85 3.50 27.09 20.01
C PRO A 85 2.45 27.01 21.12
N ASP A 86 1.18 26.85 20.75
CA ASP A 86 0.05 26.72 21.68
C ASP A 86 -0.18 25.28 22.20
N GLY A 87 0.71 24.35 21.83
CA GLY A 87 0.60 22.94 22.21
C GLY A 87 -0.30 22.09 21.28
N THR A 88 -0.96 22.70 20.30
CA THR A 88 -1.73 21.96 19.28
C THR A 88 -0.84 21.32 18.23
N GLN A 89 -1.38 20.39 17.43
CA GLN A 89 -0.64 19.74 16.35
C GLN A 89 -1.37 19.86 15.01
N VAL A 90 -0.60 20.15 13.97
CA VAL A 90 -1.06 20.06 12.57
C VAL A 90 -0.40 18.86 11.91
N ARG A 91 -1.20 18.02 11.22
CA ARG A 91 -0.66 16.90 10.40
C ARG A 91 -0.60 17.33 8.95
N ILE A 92 0.62 17.36 8.41
CA ILE A 92 0.89 17.77 7.03
C ILE A 92 1.31 16.54 6.21
N THR A 93 0.65 16.33 5.07
CA THR A 93 1.06 15.32 4.10
C THR A 93 2.31 15.78 3.36
N THR A 94 3.37 14.99 3.43
CA THR A 94 4.67 15.31 2.84
C THR A 94 4.99 14.46 1.60
N SER A 95 4.55 13.20 1.58
CA SER A 95 4.91 12.24 0.54
C SER A 95 3.80 11.19 0.36
N LYS A 96 3.93 10.39 -0.69
CA LYS A 96 3.14 9.17 -0.92
C LYS A 96 4.03 7.95 -0.81
N TYR A 97 3.44 6.82 -0.44
CA TYR A 97 4.07 5.51 -0.46
C TYR A 97 3.91 4.83 -1.82
N TYR A 98 4.97 4.15 -2.24
CA TYR A 98 5.02 3.37 -3.47
C TYR A 98 5.55 1.97 -3.16
N THR A 99 4.94 0.97 -3.77
CA THR A 99 5.39 -0.43 -3.67
C THR A 99 6.73 -0.63 -4.39
N PRO A 100 7.39 -1.78 -4.26
CA PRO A 100 8.65 -2.07 -4.96
C PRO A 100 8.60 -1.85 -6.47
N SER A 101 7.49 -2.19 -7.12
CA SER A 101 7.27 -1.99 -8.56
C SER A 101 6.94 -0.54 -8.94
N GLY A 102 6.82 0.37 -7.95
CA GLY A 102 6.51 1.79 -8.18
C GLY A 102 5.01 2.12 -8.24
N ARG A 103 4.12 1.19 -7.90
CA ARG A 103 2.68 1.45 -7.78
C ARG A 103 2.41 2.37 -6.59
N CYS A 104 1.61 3.42 -6.82
CA CYS A 104 1.18 4.31 -5.73
C CYS A 104 0.07 3.66 -4.90
N ILE A 105 0.31 3.46 -3.60
CA ILE A 105 -0.70 2.90 -2.69
C ILE A 105 -1.89 3.85 -2.50
N GLN A 106 -1.65 5.16 -2.58
CA GLN A 106 -2.69 6.15 -2.32
C GLN A 106 -3.73 6.21 -3.44
N LYS A 107 -4.99 5.90 -3.12
CA LYS A 107 -6.10 6.12 -4.04
C LYS A 107 -6.30 7.61 -4.36
N SER A 108 -6.86 7.89 -5.53
CA SER A 108 -7.02 9.25 -6.03
C SER A 108 -7.93 10.13 -5.16
N TYR A 109 -7.64 11.42 -5.13
CA TYR A 109 -8.52 12.48 -4.63
C TYR A 109 -9.16 13.31 -5.75
N SER A 110 -9.01 12.88 -7.03
CA SER A 110 -9.48 13.64 -8.20
C SER A 110 -10.94 14.04 -8.11
N ASP A 111 -11.78 13.16 -7.55
CA ASP A 111 -13.23 13.33 -7.47
C ASP A 111 -13.67 14.05 -6.17
N GLY A 112 -12.69 14.60 -5.45
CA GLY A 112 -12.90 15.37 -4.23
C GLY A 112 -13.03 14.55 -2.95
N SER A 113 -12.97 15.26 -1.82
CA SER A 113 -12.94 14.64 -0.49
C SER A 113 -14.21 13.88 -0.12
N MET A 114 -15.35 14.28 -0.65
CA MET A 114 -16.63 13.59 -0.40
C MET A 114 -16.69 12.24 -1.13
N ALA A 115 -16.24 12.19 -2.38
CA ALA A 115 -16.14 10.94 -3.15
C ALA A 115 -15.16 9.99 -2.50
N TYR A 116 -13.99 10.50 -2.08
CA TYR A 116 -12.99 9.73 -1.36
C TYR A 116 -13.54 9.05 -0.09
N ARG A 117 -14.34 9.77 0.70
CA ARG A 117 -14.96 9.23 1.94
C ARG A 117 -16.06 8.22 1.64
N LYS A 118 -16.85 8.45 0.61
CA LYS A 118 -17.99 7.60 0.23
C LYS A 118 -17.57 6.38 -0.59
N GLU A 119 -16.36 6.31 -1.09
CA GLU A 119 -15.91 5.24 -1.98
C GLU A 119 -16.09 3.85 -1.39
N LYS A 120 -15.73 3.64 -0.11
CA LYS A 120 -15.94 2.34 0.56
C LYS A 120 -17.43 1.93 0.56
N TYR A 121 -18.31 2.88 0.79
CA TYR A 121 -19.77 2.64 0.76
C TYR A 121 -20.27 2.38 -0.67
N SER A 122 -19.73 3.10 -1.65
CA SER A 122 -20.05 2.89 -3.06
C SER A 122 -19.62 1.50 -3.54
N ARG A 123 -18.44 1.04 -3.13
CA ARG A 123 -17.92 -0.31 -3.41
C ARG A 123 -18.82 -1.40 -2.80
N TYR A 124 -19.31 -1.17 -1.58
CA TYR A 124 -20.27 -2.06 -0.93
C TYR A 124 -21.59 -2.11 -1.72
N LYS A 125 -22.15 -0.95 -2.08
CA LYS A 125 -23.40 -0.84 -2.86
C LYS A 125 -23.29 -1.46 -4.25
N SER A 126 -22.14 -1.35 -4.91
CA SER A 126 -21.90 -1.96 -6.23
C SER A 126 -21.75 -3.47 -6.19
N GLY A 127 -21.74 -4.08 -4.99
CA GLY A 127 -21.58 -5.52 -4.83
C GLY A 127 -20.14 -6.00 -4.85
N GLU A 128 -19.15 -5.09 -4.91
CA GLU A 128 -17.70 -5.47 -4.93
C GLU A 128 -17.32 -6.37 -3.74
N SER A 129 -18.00 -6.22 -2.61
CA SER A 129 -17.75 -7.04 -1.41
C SER A 129 -18.34 -8.46 -1.49
N PHE A 130 -19.27 -8.70 -2.40
CA PHE A 130 -20.05 -9.94 -2.46
C PHE A 130 -19.98 -10.65 -3.81
N ASN A 131 -19.75 -9.90 -4.88
CA ASN A 131 -19.76 -10.43 -6.23
C ASN A 131 -18.42 -10.19 -6.93
N LYS A 132 -17.79 -11.28 -7.34
CA LYS A 132 -16.53 -11.31 -8.06
C LYS A 132 -16.57 -10.50 -9.37
N ASP A 133 -17.71 -10.54 -10.06
CA ASP A 133 -17.91 -9.90 -11.36
C ASP A 133 -18.16 -8.37 -11.26
N SER A 134 -18.36 -7.86 -10.05
CA SER A 134 -18.52 -6.42 -9.83
C SER A 134 -17.20 -5.66 -9.68
N ILE A 135 -16.07 -6.37 -9.62
CA ILE A 135 -14.73 -5.78 -9.58
C ILE A 135 -14.42 -5.29 -10.99
N LYS A 136 -14.62 -4.00 -11.22
CA LYS A 136 -14.15 -3.36 -12.45
C LYS A 136 -12.63 -3.19 -12.33
N ASN A 137 -11.89 -4.04 -13.01
CA ASN A 137 -10.47 -3.81 -13.22
C ASN A 137 -10.34 -2.52 -14.03
N ASN A 138 -9.61 -1.55 -13.51
CA ASN A 138 -9.13 -0.45 -14.32
C ASN A 138 -8.13 -1.05 -15.32
N GLU A 139 -8.54 -1.24 -16.57
CA GLU A 139 -7.71 -1.84 -17.63
C GLU A 139 -6.40 -1.07 -17.88
N ASN A 140 -6.29 0.16 -17.35
CA ASN A 140 -5.09 0.99 -17.42
C ASN A 140 -4.07 0.74 -16.29
N GLU A 141 -4.38 -0.07 -15.30
CA GLU A 141 -3.43 -0.49 -14.26
C GLU A 141 -2.92 -1.89 -14.60
N VAL A 142 -2.01 -1.96 -15.57
CA VAL A 142 -1.24 -3.18 -15.83
C VAL A 142 -0.30 -3.39 -14.66
N TYR A 143 -0.70 -4.22 -13.73
CA TYR A 143 0.17 -4.69 -12.65
C TYR A 143 1.14 -5.73 -13.22
N SER A 144 2.30 -5.27 -13.63
CA SER A 144 3.40 -6.20 -13.89
C SER A 144 3.88 -6.77 -12.56
N THR A 145 3.47 -7.98 -12.27
CA THR A 145 3.97 -8.76 -11.11
C THR A 145 5.39 -9.26 -11.33
N LEU A 146 6.03 -8.89 -12.43
CA LEU A 146 7.35 -9.39 -12.80
C LEU A 146 8.39 -8.26 -12.67
N LEU A 147 8.87 -8.03 -11.47
CA LEU A 147 10.24 -7.58 -11.30
C LEU A 147 11.12 -8.79 -11.66
N LYS A 148 11.37 -8.97 -12.95
CA LYS A 148 12.38 -9.94 -13.40
C LYS A 148 13.73 -9.51 -12.84
N ASN A 149 14.42 -10.49 -12.24
CA ASN A 149 15.80 -10.42 -11.79
C ASN A 149 16.75 -9.78 -12.80
#